data_fba335abb63869e0082395bbe2f3e745
#
_entry.id   fba335abb63869e0082395bbe2f3e745
#
_cell.length_a   1.000
_cell.length_b   1.000
_cell.length_c   1.000
_cell.angle_alpha   90.00
_cell.angle_beta   90.00
_cell.angle_gamma   90.00
#
_symmetry.space_group_name_H-M   'P 1'
#
loop_
_entity.id
_entity.type
_entity.pdbx_description
1 polymer ?
#
loop_
_entity_poly.entity_id
_entity_poly.type
_entity_poly.pdbx_seq_one_letter_code
_entity_poly.pdbx_strand_id
1 'polypeptide(L)'
;MTEELSAQDIYELGQDIEPFVIASGTRMGHVHLSVKNSSESSAFYQEALRLEDKFTIPHASWIASGAYHHHLAVNEWGGKNLVRRKHGMVGLAYYVVEVENKEELLKVFAQSQGNEVIIQWLSSAEFSITDSDGIVTRVRVGN
;
A
#
# COMPACT_ATOMS: atom_id res chain seq x y z
N MET A 1 8.28 14.72 -13.82
CA MET A 1 9.25 14.06 -14.72
C MET A 1 9.97 13.04 -13.87
N THR A 2 10.05 11.80 -14.28
CA THR A 2 10.79 10.76 -13.55
C THR A 2 12.16 10.65 -14.21
N GLU A 3 13.20 10.87 -13.46
CA GLU A 3 14.58 10.72 -13.93
C GLU A 3 15.16 9.40 -13.45
N GLU A 4 16.04 8.81 -14.23
CA GLU A 4 16.74 7.59 -13.84
C GLU A 4 17.70 7.93 -12.68
N LEU A 5 17.67 7.10 -11.64
CA LEU A 5 18.60 7.23 -10.51
C LEU A 5 20.00 6.77 -10.94
N SER A 6 21.01 7.61 -10.73
CA SER A 6 22.40 7.24 -10.91
C SER A 6 22.82 6.28 -9.80
N ALA A 7 22.98 5.00 -10.12
CA ALA A 7 23.47 4.00 -9.17
C ALA A 7 24.88 4.33 -8.66
N GLN A 8 25.71 4.96 -9.50
CA GLN A 8 27.07 5.38 -9.15
C GLN A 8 27.07 6.48 -8.07
N ASP A 9 26.22 7.51 -8.24
CA ASP A 9 26.13 8.60 -7.28
C ASP A 9 25.61 8.10 -5.92
N ILE A 10 24.64 7.18 -5.93
CA ILE A 10 24.15 6.57 -4.70
C ILE A 10 25.24 5.74 -4.02
N TYR A 11 26.01 4.98 -4.78
CA TYR A 11 27.10 4.18 -4.26
C TYR A 11 28.20 5.07 -3.62
N GLU A 12 28.58 6.15 -4.29
CA GLU A 12 29.59 7.09 -3.78
C GLU A 12 29.13 7.79 -2.51
N LEU A 13 27.85 8.18 -2.41
CA LEU A 13 27.27 8.78 -1.21
C LEU A 13 27.19 7.81 -0.02
N GLY A 14 27.13 6.52 -0.27
CA GLY A 14 26.99 5.49 0.77
C GLY A 14 28.29 4.95 1.35
N GLN A 15 29.46 5.32 0.79
CA GLN A 15 30.74 4.69 1.16
C GLN A 15 31.24 5.00 2.57
N ASP A 16 30.84 6.13 3.14
CA ASP A 16 31.39 6.63 4.41
C ASP A 16 30.45 6.47 5.61
N ILE A 17 29.36 5.69 5.47
CA ILE A 17 28.36 5.49 6.53
C ILE A 17 28.61 4.16 7.24
N GLU A 18 29.42 4.18 8.28
CA GLU A 18 29.63 3.05 9.18
C GLU A 18 29.52 3.51 10.65
N PRO A 19 28.71 2.84 11.50
CA PRO A 19 27.73 1.81 11.13
C PRO A 19 26.50 2.40 10.42
N PHE A 20 25.90 1.61 9.51
CA PHE A 20 24.66 2.03 8.83
C PHE A 20 23.51 2.17 9.84
N VAL A 21 22.99 3.36 9.97
CA VAL A 21 21.83 3.66 10.82
C VAL A 21 20.77 4.38 9.98
N ILE A 22 19.57 3.81 9.95
CA ILE A 22 18.43 4.49 9.32
C ILE A 22 18.13 5.77 10.11
N ALA A 23 18.10 6.91 9.44
CA ALA A 23 17.82 8.19 10.07
C ALA A 23 16.48 8.18 10.81
N SER A 24 16.45 8.77 11.99
CA SER A 24 15.19 8.96 12.74
C SER A 24 14.23 9.78 11.89
N GLY A 25 12.97 9.36 11.82
CA GLY A 25 11.97 10.00 10.97
C GLY A 25 11.88 9.47 9.54
N THR A 26 12.74 8.51 9.15
CA THR A 26 12.55 7.77 7.88
C THR A 26 11.18 7.11 7.86
N ARG A 27 10.46 7.27 6.73
CA ARG A 27 9.13 6.71 6.55
C ARG A 27 9.06 5.96 5.22
N MET A 28 8.17 4.98 5.17
CA MET A 28 7.81 4.35 3.90
C MET A 28 6.99 5.35 3.08
N GLY A 29 7.45 5.67 1.88
CA GLY A 29 6.79 6.64 1.00
C GLY A 29 5.55 6.04 0.35
N HIS A 30 5.68 4.86 -0.24
CA HIS A 30 4.59 4.18 -0.96
C HIS A 30 4.83 2.67 -1.05
N VAL A 31 3.76 1.95 -1.41
CA VAL A 31 3.79 0.50 -1.64
C VAL A 31 3.29 0.22 -3.06
N HIS A 32 3.99 -0.64 -3.80
CA HIS A 32 3.56 -1.15 -5.09
C HIS A 32 3.09 -2.61 -4.95
N LEU A 33 1.90 -2.90 -5.43
CA LEU A 33 1.26 -4.21 -5.35
C LEU A 33 1.11 -4.81 -6.74
N SER A 34 1.59 -6.02 -6.93
CA SER A 34 1.28 -6.82 -8.12
C SER A 34 -0.06 -7.51 -7.91
N VAL A 35 -1.03 -7.20 -8.78
CA VAL A 35 -2.42 -7.64 -8.69
C VAL A 35 -2.86 -8.30 -9.99
N LYS A 36 -3.95 -9.06 -9.94
CA LYS A 36 -4.51 -9.70 -11.14
C LYS A 36 -5.19 -8.73 -12.08
N ASN A 37 -5.88 -7.75 -11.52
CA ASN A 37 -6.64 -6.74 -12.25
C ASN A 37 -6.44 -5.39 -11.57
N SER A 38 -5.64 -4.54 -12.17
CA SER A 38 -5.29 -3.24 -11.61
C SER A 38 -6.48 -2.29 -11.51
N SER A 39 -7.45 -2.39 -12.41
CA SER A 39 -8.67 -1.57 -12.37
C SER A 39 -9.56 -1.94 -11.18
N GLU A 40 -9.80 -3.25 -10.97
CA GLU A 40 -10.59 -3.73 -9.83
C GLU A 40 -9.91 -3.43 -8.50
N SER A 41 -8.60 -3.70 -8.40
CA SER A 41 -7.82 -3.41 -7.19
C SER A 41 -7.75 -1.92 -6.89
N SER A 42 -7.58 -1.06 -7.91
CA SER A 42 -7.60 0.39 -7.74
C SER A 42 -8.96 0.86 -7.21
N ALA A 43 -10.07 0.43 -7.81
CA ALA A 43 -11.41 0.76 -7.35
C ALA A 43 -11.64 0.31 -5.90
N PHE A 44 -11.21 -0.91 -5.56
CA PHE A 44 -11.29 -1.44 -4.21
C PHE A 44 -10.56 -0.55 -3.18
N TYR A 45 -9.29 -0.20 -3.44
CA TYR A 45 -8.52 0.62 -2.50
C TYR A 45 -8.99 2.08 -2.44
N GLN A 46 -9.48 2.62 -3.54
CA GLN A 46 -10.12 3.94 -3.54
C GLN A 46 -11.35 3.95 -2.62
N GLU A 47 -12.20 2.95 -2.75
CA GLU A 47 -13.39 2.83 -1.92
C GLU A 47 -13.04 2.48 -0.46
N ALA A 48 -12.29 1.40 -0.22
CA ALA A 48 -12.02 0.89 1.12
C ALA A 48 -11.16 1.82 1.97
N LEU A 49 -10.16 2.48 1.38
CA LEU A 49 -9.22 3.36 2.07
C LEU A 49 -9.48 4.85 1.82
N ARG A 50 -10.53 5.20 1.06
CA ARG A 50 -10.88 6.58 0.70
C ARG A 50 -9.73 7.30 -0.02
N LEU A 51 -9.05 6.57 -0.90
CA LEU A 51 -8.00 7.11 -1.74
C LEU A 51 -8.60 7.65 -3.06
N GLU A 52 -7.86 8.52 -3.71
CA GLU A 52 -8.22 9.12 -5.00
C GLU A 52 -7.27 8.63 -6.08
N ASP A 53 -7.79 8.46 -7.31
CA ASP A 53 -6.94 8.23 -8.48
C ASP A 53 -6.05 9.45 -8.74
N LYS A 54 -4.76 9.22 -8.87
CA LYS A 54 -3.77 10.25 -9.22
C LYS A 54 -3.29 10.11 -10.65
N PHE A 55 -3.14 8.88 -11.09
CA PHE A 55 -2.72 8.57 -12.43
C PHE A 55 -3.03 7.12 -12.76
N THR A 56 -3.67 6.87 -13.90
CA THR A 56 -4.00 5.53 -14.37
C THR A 56 -3.59 5.36 -15.83
N ILE A 57 -2.96 4.23 -16.11
CA ILE A 57 -2.64 3.76 -17.46
C ILE A 57 -3.17 2.33 -17.63
N PRO A 58 -3.17 1.75 -18.84
CA PRO A 58 -3.47 0.33 -19.01
C PRO A 58 -2.57 -0.53 -18.10
N HIS A 59 -3.19 -1.39 -17.28
CA HIS A 59 -2.52 -2.34 -16.38
C HIS A 59 -1.79 -1.74 -15.17
N ALA A 60 -2.00 -0.46 -14.82
CA ALA A 60 -1.49 0.12 -13.59
C ALA A 60 -2.27 1.37 -13.16
N SER A 61 -2.37 1.60 -11.84
CA SER A 61 -2.99 2.78 -11.24
C SER A 61 -2.21 3.22 -10.00
N TRP A 62 -2.07 4.53 -9.82
CA TRP A 62 -1.44 5.19 -8.68
C TRP A 62 -2.49 5.99 -7.93
N ILE A 63 -2.67 5.68 -6.65
CA ILE A 63 -3.73 6.22 -5.81
C ILE A 63 -3.18 6.81 -4.51
N ALA A 64 -3.79 7.88 -4.03
CA ALA A 64 -3.36 8.57 -2.83
C ALA A 64 -4.49 9.33 -2.13
N SER A 65 -4.26 9.71 -0.88
CA SER A 65 -5.02 10.72 -0.16
C SER A 65 -4.34 12.09 -0.31
N GLY A 66 -5.13 13.15 -0.44
CA GLY A 66 -4.65 14.53 -0.52
C GLY A 66 -3.75 14.80 -1.73
N ALA A 67 -2.77 15.68 -1.57
CA ALA A 67 -1.89 16.13 -2.67
C ALA A 67 -0.68 15.25 -2.94
N TYR A 68 -0.52 14.14 -2.22
CA TYR A 68 0.62 13.22 -2.42
C TYR A 68 0.50 12.49 -3.76
N HIS A 69 1.64 12.26 -4.42
CA HIS A 69 1.67 11.68 -5.77
C HIS A 69 1.13 10.25 -5.83
N HIS A 70 1.42 9.39 -4.86
CA HIS A 70 0.73 8.12 -4.58
C HIS A 70 1.21 7.50 -3.26
N HIS A 71 0.27 6.90 -2.52
CA HIS A 71 0.57 6.05 -1.36
C HIS A 71 0.60 4.59 -1.77
N LEU A 72 -0.29 4.21 -2.68
CA LEU A 72 -0.34 2.87 -3.26
C LEU A 72 -0.24 2.96 -4.79
N ALA A 73 0.43 1.98 -5.39
CA ALA A 73 0.30 1.67 -6.80
C ALA A 73 -0.08 0.20 -6.95
N VAL A 74 -1.02 -0.07 -7.84
CA VAL A 74 -1.43 -1.43 -8.22
C VAL A 74 -1.07 -1.67 -9.68
N ASN A 75 -0.51 -2.83 -10.00
CA ASN A 75 -0.07 -3.14 -11.35
C ASN A 75 -0.17 -4.63 -11.69
N GLU A 76 -0.24 -4.93 -12.99
CA GLU A 76 -0.31 -6.28 -13.54
C GLU A 76 1.05 -6.79 -14.07
N TRP A 77 2.15 -6.15 -13.65
CA TRP A 77 3.51 -6.47 -14.16
C TRP A 77 4.01 -7.86 -13.75
N GLY A 78 3.40 -8.46 -12.73
CA GLY A 78 3.64 -9.86 -12.34
C GLY A 78 3.11 -10.89 -13.33
N GLY A 79 2.38 -10.44 -14.34
CA GLY A 79 1.85 -11.26 -15.44
C GLY A 79 0.47 -11.85 -15.16
N LYS A 80 -0.14 -12.40 -16.23
CA LYS A 80 -1.54 -12.88 -16.25
C LYS A 80 -1.80 -14.14 -15.42
N ASN A 81 -0.75 -14.81 -14.95
CA ASN A 81 -0.86 -16.07 -14.20
C ASN A 81 -0.75 -15.88 -12.68
N LEU A 82 -0.88 -14.66 -12.19
CA LEU A 82 -0.90 -14.40 -10.75
C LEU A 82 -2.06 -15.18 -10.10
N VAL A 83 -1.71 -15.94 -9.06
CA VAL A 83 -2.68 -16.67 -8.24
C VAL A 83 -2.95 -15.90 -6.95
N ARG A 84 -4.18 -16.02 -6.45
CA ARG A 84 -4.51 -15.47 -5.14
C ARG A 84 -3.53 -15.98 -4.10
N ARG A 85 -2.97 -15.08 -3.33
CA ARG A 85 -2.06 -15.41 -2.23
C ARG A 85 -2.79 -16.24 -1.18
N LYS A 86 -2.16 -17.32 -0.75
CA LYS A 86 -2.65 -18.19 0.33
C LYS A 86 -1.78 -18.00 1.58
N HIS A 87 -2.36 -18.28 2.73
CA HIS A 87 -1.60 -18.29 3.99
C HIS A 87 -0.39 -19.23 3.88
N GLY A 88 0.77 -18.78 4.37
CA GLY A 88 2.03 -19.54 4.32
C GLY A 88 2.85 -19.37 3.03
N MET A 89 2.33 -18.70 2.00
CA MET A 89 3.14 -18.35 0.83
C MET A 89 4.11 -17.21 1.16
N VAL A 90 5.32 -17.30 0.59
CA VAL A 90 6.31 -16.22 0.68
C VAL A 90 5.79 -14.93 0.04
N GLY A 91 6.23 -13.79 0.53
CA GLY A 91 5.85 -12.48 0.02
C GLY A 91 5.51 -11.49 1.14
N LEU A 92 4.87 -10.38 0.78
CA LEU A 92 4.48 -9.34 1.71
C LEU A 92 3.47 -9.88 2.73
N ALA A 93 3.81 -9.91 4.02
CA ALA A 93 2.89 -10.40 5.06
C ALA A 93 1.67 -9.48 5.17
N TYR A 94 1.92 -8.20 5.31
CA TYR A 94 0.95 -7.10 5.31
C TYR A 94 1.71 -5.77 5.14
N TYR A 95 0.99 -4.72 4.85
CA TYR A 95 1.46 -3.35 5.02
C TYR A 95 0.49 -2.58 5.90
N VAL A 96 0.92 -1.46 6.44
CA VAL A 96 0.14 -0.66 7.39
C VAL A 96 -0.19 0.70 6.78
N VAL A 97 -1.46 1.07 6.87
CA VAL A 97 -1.95 2.42 6.62
C VAL A 97 -2.27 3.05 7.96
N GLU A 98 -1.66 4.18 8.25
CA GLU A 98 -1.95 4.96 9.45
C GLU A 98 -2.95 6.06 9.13
N VAL A 99 -3.96 6.18 9.98
CA VAL A 99 -4.95 7.26 9.95
C VAL A 99 -4.73 8.18 11.15
N GLU A 100 -5.17 9.43 11.02
CA GLU A 100 -4.90 10.48 11.99
C GLU A 100 -5.48 10.21 13.38
N ASN A 101 -6.67 9.64 13.44
CA ASN A 101 -7.39 9.44 14.70
C ASN A 101 -8.42 8.31 14.58
N LYS A 102 -9.08 8.01 15.71
CA LYS A 102 -10.08 6.94 15.78
C LYS A 102 -11.34 7.21 14.96
N GLU A 103 -11.73 8.46 14.78
CA GLU A 103 -12.87 8.82 13.94
C GLU A 103 -12.62 8.45 12.48
N GLU A 104 -11.44 8.78 11.97
CA GLU A 104 -11.02 8.38 10.61
C GLU A 104 -10.90 6.85 10.48
N LEU A 105 -10.38 6.16 11.51
CA LEU A 105 -10.34 4.69 11.52
C LEU A 105 -11.74 4.09 11.36
N LEU A 106 -12.73 4.61 12.08
CA LEU A 106 -14.11 4.12 12.00
C LEU A 106 -14.77 4.45 10.66
N LYS A 107 -14.46 5.59 10.05
CA LYS A 107 -14.92 5.93 8.69
C LYS A 107 -14.37 4.97 7.66
N VAL A 108 -13.07 4.67 7.71
CA VAL A 108 -12.43 3.69 6.81
C VAL A 108 -13.03 2.30 7.05
N PHE A 109 -13.23 1.89 8.30
CA PHE A 109 -13.86 0.62 8.62
C PHE A 109 -15.29 0.52 8.04
N ALA A 110 -16.12 1.53 8.23
CA ALA A 110 -17.49 1.54 7.71
C ALA A 110 -17.51 1.47 6.18
N GLN A 111 -16.62 2.19 5.51
CA GLN A 111 -16.48 2.18 4.06
C GLN A 111 -16.06 0.80 3.53
N SER A 112 -15.14 0.14 4.24
CA SER A 112 -14.64 -1.19 3.84
C SER A 112 -15.71 -2.28 3.93
N GLN A 113 -16.77 -2.12 4.72
CA GLN A 113 -17.82 -3.13 4.90
C GLN A 113 -18.70 -3.37 3.66
N GLY A 114 -18.72 -2.44 2.71
CA GLY A 114 -19.50 -2.55 1.47
C GLY A 114 -18.93 -3.52 0.43
N ASN A 115 -17.69 -3.95 0.60
CA ASN A 115 -16.96 -4.81 -0.33
C ASN A 115 -16.95 -6.26 0.18
N GLU A 116 -16.92 -7.25 -0.74
CA GLU A 116 -16.74 -8.67 -0.40
C GLU A 116 -15.32 -8.95 0.12
N VAL A 117 -14.97 -8.37 1.27
CA VAL A 117 -13.64 -8.46 1.87
C VAL A 117 -13.69 -9.14 3.24
N ILE A 118 -12.59 -9.78 3.59
CA ILE A 118 -12.40 -10.29 4.94
C ILE A 118 -11.90 -9.13 5.80
N ILE A 119 -12.71 -8.70 6.75
CA ILE A 119 -12.36 -7.67 7.72
C ILE A 119 -12.21 -8.30 9.10
N GLN A 120 -11.12 -7.97 9.79
CA GLN A 120 -10.86 -8.46 11.14
C GLN A 120 -10.31 -7.37 12.03
N TRP A 121 -10.97 -7.10 13.16
CA TRP A 121 -10.42 -6.28 14.22
C TRP A 121 -9.25 -6.99 14.92
N LEU A 122 -8.11 -6.30 15.02
CA LEU A 122 -6.90 -6.78 15.70
C LEU A 122 -6.78 -6.18 17.10
N SER A 123 -7.32 -4.97 17.28
CA SER A 123 -7.42 -4.27 18.57
C SER A 123 -8.51 -3.21 18.51
N SER A 124 -8.71 -2.44 19.58
CA SER A 124 -9.62 -1.27 19.57
C SER A 124 -9.16 -0.12 18.68
N ALA A 125 -7.93 -0.15 18.14
CA ALA A 125 -7.29 0.89 17.34
C ALA A 125 -6.71 0.38 16.02
N GLU A 126 -6.95 -0.89 15.66
CA GLU A 126 -6.42 -1.50 14.44
C GLU A 126 -7.36 -2.58 13.91
N PHE A 127 -7.56 -2.60 12.60
CA PHE A 127 -8.20 -3.71 11.88
C PHE A 127 -7.43 -4.06 10.62
N SER A 128 -7.69 -5.22 10.05
CA SER A 128 -7.16 -5.64 8.76
C SER A 128 -8.27 -5.84 7.75
N ILE A 129 -7.95 -5.56 6.48
CA ILE A 129 -8.75 -5.94 5.31
C ILE A 129 -7.88 -6.82 4.42
N THR A 130 -8.53 -7.79 3.77
CA THR A 130 -7.85 -8.66 2.78
C THR A 130 -8.58 -8.52 1.46
N ASP A 131 -7.86 -8.11 0.43
CA ASP A 131 -8.41 -7.93 -0.91
C ASP A 131 -8.64 -9.26 -1.67
N SER A 132 -9.14 -9.16 -2.89
CA SER A 132 -9.41 -10.32 -3.75
C SER A 132 -8.16 -11.10 -4.14
N ASP A 133 -6.99 -10.47 -4.15
CA ASP A 133 -5.70 -11.11 -4.41
C ASP A 133 -5.06 -11.75 -3.17
N GLY A 134 -5.68 -11.57 -2.00
CA GLY A 134 -5.19 -12.09 -0.72
C GLY A 134 -4.13 -11.21 -0.08
N ILE A 135 -4.03 -9.95 -0.49
CA ILE A 135 -3.11 -8.97 0.10
C ILE A 135 -3.76 -8.39 1.35
N VAL A 136 -3.00 -8.37 2.44
CA VAL A 136 -3.48 -7.89 3.74
C VAL A 136 -3.02 -6.46 3.97
N THR A 137 -3.97 -5.57 4.17
CA THR A 137 -3.74 -4.19 4.64
C THR A 137 -4.19 -4.11 6.10
N ARG A 138 -3.35 -3.59 6.97
CA ARG A 138 -3.75 -3.19 8.32
C ARG A 138 -3.98 -1.69 8.36
N VAL A 139 -5.07 -1.29 8.97
CA VAL A 139 -5.41 0.12 9.16
C VAL A 139 -5.39 0.40 10.65
N ARG A 140 -4.59 1.37 11.08
CA ARG A 140 -4.47 1.73 12.49
C ARG A 140 -4.39 3.24 12.71
N VAL A 141 -4.68 3.67 13.91
CA VAL A 141 -4.41 5.05 14.34
C VAL A 141 -2.89 5.23 14.46
N GLY A 142 -2.36 6.30 13.87
CA GLY A 142 -0.97 6.70 14.01
C GLY A 142 -0.64 7.07 15.48
N ASN A 143 0.62 6.85 15.86
CA ASN A 143 1.13 7.25 17.20
C ASN A 143 1.43 8.73 17.25
#